data_0d0cbf17949b631893556ea1ed3b3554
#
_entry.id   0d0cbf17949b631893556ea1ed3b3554
#
_cell.length_a   1.000
_cell.length_b   1.000
_cell.length_c   1.000
_cell.angle_alpha   90.00
_cell.angle_beta   90.00
_cell.angle_gamma   90.00
#
_symmetry.space_group_name_H-M   'P 1'
#
loop_
_entity.id
_entity.type
_entity.pdbx_description
1 polymer ?
#
loop_
_entity_poly.entity_id
_entity_poly.type
_entity_poly.pdbx_seq_one_letter_code
_entity_poly.pdbx_strand_id
1 'polypeptide(L)'
;PMHPEIISDKPGNCPKCGMPLVLKGNKPKVYQVEDKGLGPITWKSYLPLISVIGVILLATIVLSLRDGNLGGISAEKTISYFMAGFFLTFATFKLMDRKGFAEGYSTYDLLASKWMNYGYIYPFIELFFGLSMLIIPTSEPLLIAEIIVMAFSGLGVAIKIAKREPFMCACLGTFLKVPLTYVTLVEDFGMVTLGILMLFIN
;
A
#
# COMPACT_ATOMS: atom_id res chain seq x y z
N PRO A 1 -18.11 24.05 -5.54
CA PRO A 1 -17.55 25.29 -4.99
C PRO A 1 -18.21 25.63 -3.66
N MET A 2 -17.41 25.99 -2.65
CA MET A 2 -17.93 26.36 -1.32
C MET A 2 -18.68 27.70 -1.30
N HIS A 3 -18.43 28.56 -2.28
CA HIS A 3 -19.05 29.88 -2.42
C HIS A 3 -19.58 30.07 -3.85
N PRO A 4 -20.74 29.48 -4.20
CA PRO A 4 -21.28 29.54 -5.55
C PRO A 4 -21.75 30.96 -5.97
N GLU A 5 -21.92 31.85 -5.02
CA GLU A 5 -22.30 33.24 -5.23
C GLU A 5 -21.16 34.12 -5.76
N ILE A 6 -19.89 33.68 -5.67
CA ILE A 6 -18.76 34.46 -6.16
C ILE A 6 -18.48 34.10 -7.61
N ILE A 7 -18.80 35.03 -8.50
CA ILE A 7 -18.56 34.93 -9.94
C ILE A 7 -17.54 36.03 -10.31
N SER A 8 -16.51 35.67 -11.09
CA SER A 8 -15.52 36.62 -11.61
C SER A 8 -15.26 36.34 -13.09
N ASP A 9 -15.10 37.38 -13.86
CA ASP A 9 -14.78 37.30 -15.30
C ASP A 9 -13.28 37.11 -15.56
N LYS A 10 -12.45 37.14 -14.50
CA LYS A 10 -10.98 36.98 -14.57
C LYS A 10 -10.56 35.77 -13.80
N PRO A 11 -9.53 35.03 -14.26
CA PRO A 11 -8.95 33.94 -13.48
C PRO A 11 -8.34 34.51 -12.19
N GLY A 12 -8.62 33.86 -11.07
CA GLY A 12 -8.16 34.30 -9.75
C GLY A 12 -8.64 33.37 -8.64
N ASN A 13 -8.39 33.78 -7.41
CA ASN A 13 -8.80 33.05 -6.23
C ASN A 13 -10.05 33.66 -5.59
N CYS A 14 -10.86 32.81 -4.95
CA CYS A 14 -12.03 33.24 -4.21
C CYS A 14 -11.63 34.16 -3.06
N PRO A 15 -12.17 35.39 -2.95
CA PRO A 15 -11.78 36.34 -1.90
C PRO A 15 -12.21 35.90 -0.50
N LYS A 16 -13.17 34.94 -0.36
CA LYS A 16 -13.63 34.45 0.94
C LYS A 16 -12.83 33.26 1.45
N CYS A 17 -12.30 32.38 0.58
CA CYS A 17 -11.65 31.14 1.01
C CYS A 17 -10.32 30.83 0.31
N GLY A 18 -9.84 31.73 -0.59
CA GLY A 18 -8.56 31.57 -1.27
C GLY A 18 -8.48 30.49 -2.35
N MET A 19 -9.53 29.70 -2.54
CA MET A 19 -9.53 28.63 -3.57
C MET A 19 -9.58 29.22 -4.98
N PRO A 20 -8.91 28.58 -5.97
CA PRO A 20 -8.95 29.02 -7.35
C PRO A 20 -10.37 28.96 -7.92
N LEU A 21 -10.78 30.02 -8.61
CA LEU A 21 -12.06 30.11 -9.31
C LEU A 21 -12.02 29.25 -10.58
N VAL A 22 -13.09 28.46 -10.80
CA VAL A 22 -13.21 27.55 -11.94
C VAL A 22 -14.21 28.13 -12.94
N LEU A 23 -13.91 28.04 -14.24
CA LEU A 23 -14.79 28.50 -15.31
C LEU A 23 -16.18 27.85 -15.21
N LYS A 24 -17.23 28.69 -15.30
CA LYS A 24 -18.64 28.25 -15.29
C LYS A 24 -18.89 27.40 -16.54
N GLY A 25 -19.17 26.11 -16.34
CA GLY A 25 -19.38 25.15 -17.43
C GLY A 25 -18.33 24.04 -17.51
N ASN A 26 -17.16 24.21 -16.95
CA ASN A 26 -16.31 23.07 -16.65
C ASN A 26 -16.84 22.46 -15.35
N LYS A 27 -17.43 21.26 -15.44
CA LYS A 27 -17.49 20.36 -14.26
C LYS A 27 -16.11 20.41 -13.63
N PRO A 28 -16.01 20.53 -12.27
CA PRO A 28 -14.70 20.46 -11.65
C PRO A 28 -14.03 19.29 -12.34
N LYS A 29 -12.85 19.50 -12.91
CA LYS A 29 -12.00 18.39 -13.30
C LYS A 29 -11.86 17.62 -11.99
N VAL A 30 -12.75 16.65 -11.77
CA VAL A 30 -12.34 15.47 -11.04
C VAL A 30 -10.97 15.28 -11.65
N TYR A 31 -9.93 15.33 -10.84
CA TYR A 31 -8.61 14.96 -11.27
C TYR A 31 -8.84 13.61 -11.93
N GLN A 32 -9.18 13.65 -13.21
CA GLN A 32 -8.91 12.56 -14.08
C GLN A 32 -7.40 12.50 -13.89
N VAL A 33 -6.98 11.55 -13.07
CA VAL A 33 -5.63 11.02 -13.18
C VAL A 33 -5.51 10.84 -14.67
N GLU A 34 -4.91 11.84 -15.32
CA GLU A 34 -4.63 11.76 -16.75
C GLU A 34 -3.93 10.43 -16.83
N ASP A 35 -4.55 9.54 -17.57
CA ASP A 35 -4.05 8.21 -17.91
C ASP A 35 -2.82 8.43 -18.81
N LYS A 36 -1.84 9.17 -18.24
CA LYS A 36 -0.59 9.53 -18.88
C LYS A 36 0.22 8.26 -18.95
N GLY A 37 -0.19 7.42 -19.90
CA GLY A 37 0.64 6.36 -20.44
C GLY A 37 0.50 5.00 -19.80
N LEU A 38 -0.63 4.66 -19.19
CA LEU A 38 -1.02 3.27 -19.05
C LEU A 38 -1.68 2.88 -20.38
N GLY A 39 -0.89 2.33 -21.29
CA GLY A 39 -1.42 1.57 -22.41
C GLY A 39 -2.36 0.47 -21.90
N PRO A 40 -3.08 -0.25 -22.78
CA PRO A 40 -4.02 -1.30 -22.35
C PRO A 40 -3.33 -2.21 -21.35
N ILE A 41 -4.01 -2.47 -20.20
CA ILE A 41 -3.52 -3.32 -19.11
C ILE A 41 -3.15 -4.67 -19.71
N THR A 42 -1.86 -4.91 -19.84
CA THR A 42 -1.30 -6.14 -20.43
C THR A 42 -0.56 -6.89 -19.32
N TRP A 43 -0.47 -8.20 -19.40
CA TRP A 43 0.34 -9.03 -18.51
C TRP A 43 1.75 -8.47 -18.24
N LYS A 44 2.33 -7.77 -19.24
CA LYS A 44 3.63 -7.10 -19.11
C LYS A 44 3.66 -6.03 -18.03
N SER A 45 2.54 -5.41 -17.70
CA SER A 45 2.45 -4.40 -16.63
C SER A 45 2.64 -5.01 -15.24
N TYR A 46 2.37 -6.31 -15.08
CA TYR A 46 2.55 -7.05 -13.82
C TYR A 46 3.93 -7.70 -13.68
N LEU A 47 4.75 -7.72 -14.74
CA LEU A 47 6.07 -8.35 -14.69
C LEU A 47 6.97 -7.84 -13.56
N PRO A 48 7.05 -6.54 -13.26
CA PRO A 48 7.87 -6.06 -12.15
C PRO A 48 7.39 -6.61 -10.80
N LEU A 49 6.07 -6.64 -10.57
CA LEU A 49 5.50 -7.20 -9.35
C LEU A 49 5.77 -8.70 -9.25
N ILE A 50 5.56 -9.44 -10.33
CA ILE A 50 5.84 -10.88 -10.39
C ILE A 50 7.32 -11.16 -10.11
N SER A 51 8.22 -10.34 -10.66
CA SER A 51 9.65 -10.47 -10.43
C SER A 51 10.01 -10.26 -8.96
N VAL A 52 9.45 -9.22 -8.33
CA VAL A 52 9.67 -8.93 -6.90
C VAL A 52 9.17 -10.08 -6.03
N ILE A 53 7.94 -10.55 -6.25
CA ILE A 53 7.39 -11.69 -5.51
C ILE A 53 8.22 -12.96 -5.76
N GLY A 54 8.67 -13.19 -6.98
CA GLY A 54 9.54 -14.31 -7.33
C GLY A 54 10.86 -14.30 -6.55
N VAL A 55 11.49 -13.13 -6.40
CA VAL A 55 12.72 -12.96 -5.60
C VAL A 55 12.44 -13.22 -4.11
N ILE A 56 11.34 -12.72 -3.58
CA ILE A 56 10.95 -12.96 -2.18
C ILE A 56 10.73 -14.46 -1.94
N LEU A 57 10.01 -15.13 -2.83
CA LEU A 57 9.77 -16.58 -2.73
C LEU A 57 11.09 -17.37 -2.80
N LEU A 58 11.98 -17.02 -3.72
CA LEU A 58 13.28 -17.66 -3.83
C LEU A 58 14.10 -17.49 -2.55
N ALA A 59 14.17 -16.28 -2.01
CA ALA A 59 14.86 -16.00 -0.75
C ALA A 59 14.24 -16.80 0.41
N THR A 60 12.91 -16.87 0.49
CA THR A 60 12.18 -17.65 1.48
C THR A 60 12.55 -19.14 1.40
N ILE A 61 12.56 -19.72 0.21
CA ILE A 61 12.93 -21.12 -0.01
C ILE A 61 14.38 -21.37 0.45
N VAL A 62 15.31 -20.51 0.04
CA VAL A 62 16.72 -20.65 0.42
C VAL A 62 16.91 -20.59 1.93
N LEU A 63 16.27 -19.65 2.62
CA LEU A 63 16.33 -19.52 4.08
C LEU A 63 15.71 -20.73 4.77
N SER A 64 14.55 -21.20 4.31
CA SER A 64 13.87 -22.36 4.87
C SER A 64 14.67 -23.66 4.69
N LEU A 65 15.33 -23.85 3.53
CA LEU A 65 16.21 -24.99 3.29
C LEU A 65 17.45 -24.94 4.19
N ARG A 66 18.02 -23.75 4.38
CA ARG A 66 19.17 -23.56 5.28
C ARG A 66 18.81 -23.97 6.71
N ASP A 67 17.69 -23.48 7.21
CA ASP A 67 17.21 -23.83 8.56
C ASP A 67 16.80 -25.30 8.67
N GLY A 68 16.23 -25.86 7.60
CA GLY A 68 15.87 -27.27 7.52
C GLY A 68 17.07 -28.20 7.68
N ASN A 69 18.24 -27.85 7.19
CA ASN A 69 19.49 -28.59 7.40
C ASN A 69 19.99 -28.57 8.85
N LEU A 70 19.49 -27.62 9.67
CA LEU A 70 19.88 -27.44 11.07
C LEU A 70 18.87 -28.04 12.06
N GLY A 71 17.63 -28.34 11.63
CA GLY A 71 16.62 -28.83 12.57
C GLY A 71 15.26 -29.21 11.98
N GLY A 72 15.17 -29.29 10.67
CA GLY A 72 13.90 -29.56 9.95
C GLY A 72 13.19 -28.29 9.44
N ILE A 73 12.46 -28.42 8.33
CA ILE A 73 11.71 -27.32 7.74
C ILE A 73 10.47 -27.06 8.58
N SER A 74 10.35 -25.86 9.17
CA SER A 74 9.17 -25.40 9.90
C SER A 74 8.30 -24.53 9.00
N ALA A 75 7.00 -24.83 8.95
CA ALA A 75 6.03 -24.02 8.20
C ALA A 75 5.95 -22.59 8.75
N GLU A 76 5.97 -22.42 10.07
CA GLU A 76 5.95 -21.14 10.77
C GLU A 76 7.10 -20.23 10.31
N LYS A 77 8.33 -20.75 10.38
CA LYS A 77 9.52 -19.99 9.95
C LYS A 77 9.47 -19.67 8.47
N THR A 78 8.99 -20.59 7.64
CA THR A 78 8.87 -20.37 6.19
C THR A 78 7.89 -19.24 5.89
N ILE A 79 6.73 -19.22 6.53
CA ILE A 79 5.74 -18.14 6.39
C ILE A 79 6.33 -16.83 6.90
N SER A 80 6.98 -16.83 8.07
CA SER A 80 7.61 -15.65 8.65
C SER A 80 8.69 -15.05 7.73
N TYR A 81 9.53 -15.86 7.09
CA TYR A 81 10.52 -15.39 6.12
C TYR A 81 9.87 -14.76 4.89
N PHE A 82 8.77 -15.34 4.41
CA PHE A 82 8.01 -14.75 3.31
C PHE A 82 7.43 -13.39 3.71
N MET A 83 6.75 -13.30 4.86
CA MET A 83 6.16 -12.05 5.36
C MET A 83 7.24 -11.00 5.61
N ALA A 84 8.36 -11.39 6.23
CA ALA A 84 9.49 -10.48 6.44
C ALA A 84 10.07 -9.95 5.12
N GLY A 85 10.33 -10.82 4.16
CA GLY A 85 10.83 -10.44 2.84
C GLY A 85 9.88 -9.49 2.13
N PHE A 86 8.58 -9.75 2.24
CA PHE A 86 7.53 -8.92 1.69
C PHE A 86 7.54 -7.52 2.33
N PHE A 87 7.41 -7.41 3.65
CA PHE A 87 7.42 -6.14 4.35
C PHE A 87 8.69 -5.33 4.10
N LEU A 88 9.86 -5.95 4.15
CA LEU A 88 11.13 -5.26 3.91
C LEU A 88 11.21 -4.70 2.49
N THR A 89 10.79 -5.47 1.51
CA THR A 89 10.84 -5.04 0.10
C THR A 89 9.86 -3.90 -0.17
N PHE A 90 8.60 -4.05 0.25
CA PHE A 90 7.58 -3.03 0.00
C PHE A 90 7.79 -1.76 0.83
N ALA A 91 8.23 -1.88 2.10
CA ALA A 91 8.65 -0.74 2.88
C ALA A 91 9.80 0.03 2.20
N THR A 92 10.77 -0.68 1.61
CA THR A 92 11.88 -0.05 0.89
C THR A 92 11.39 0.77 -0.30
N PHE A 93 10.49 0.23 -1.13
CA PHE A 93 9.90 0.99 -2.24
C PHE A 93 9.15 2.23 -1.76
N LYS A 94 8.36 2.12 -0.68
CA LYS A 94 7.64 3.25 -0.08
C LYS A 94 8.59 4.30 0.49
N LEU A 95 9.72 3.88 1.05
CA LEU A 95 10.75 4.78 1.60
C LEU A 95 11.56 5.50 0.53
N MET A 96 11.71 4.93 -0.67
CA MET A 96 12.40 5.58 -1.79
C MET A 96 11.64 6.81 -2.29
N ASP A 97 10.31 6.78 -2.26
CA ASP A 97 9.47 7.96 -2.58
C ASP A 97 8.41 8.18 -1.50
N ARG A 98 8.88 8.61 -0.33
CA ARG A 98 8.02 8.85 0.84
C ARG A 98 6.92 9.87 0.58
N LYS A 99 7.22 10.91 -0.22
CA LYS A 99 6.24 11.96 -0.50
C LYS A 99 5.14 11.43 -1.43
N GLY A 100 5.52 10.84 -2.55
CA GLY A 100 4.56 10.25 -3.49
C GLY A 100 3.74 9.14 -2.84
N PHE A 101 4.37 8.30 -1.99
CA PHE A 101 3.65 7.31 -1.21
C PHE A 101 2.62 7.95 -0.26
N ALA A 102 3.03 8.90 0.59
CA ALA A 102 2.13 9.51 1.58
C ALA A 102 0.96 10.25 0.92
N GLU A 103 1.20 10.97 -0.19
CA GLU A 103 0.16 11.62 -0.98
C GLU A 103 -0.82 10.59 -1.57
N GLY A 104 -0.34 9.52 -2.19
CA GLY A 104 -1.16 8.45 -2.74
C GLY A 104 -1.94 7.69 -1.66
N TYR A 105 -1.27 7.30 -0.58
CA TYR A 105 -1.83 6.54 0.53
C TYR A 105 -2.95 7.31 1.24
N SER A 106 -2.81 8.63 1.40
CA SER A 106 -3.84 9.49 2.00
C SER A 106 -5.15 9.54 1.21
N THR A 107 -5.15 9.11 -0.05
CA THR A 107 -6.38 9.11 -0.88
C THR A 107 -7.33 7.98 -0.54
N TYR A 108 -6.83 6.87 0.04
CA TYR A 108 -7.64 5.68 0.31
C TYR A 108 -7.55 5.15 1.74
N ASP A 109 -6.48 5.39 2.47
CA ASP A 109 -6.37 4.97 3.86
C ASP A 109 -7.21 5.84 4.81
N LEU A 110 -7.87 5.20 5.79
CA LEU A 110 -8.81 5.86 6.69
C LEU A 110 -8.14 6.83 7.67
N LEU A 111 -6.91 6.55 8.06
CA LEU A 111 -6.16 7.37 9.01
C LEU A 111 -5.29 8.40 8.29
N ALA A 112 -4.59 8.01 7.24
CA ALA A 112 -3.76 8.90 6.44
C ALA A 112 -4.57 10.03 5.78
N SER A 113 -5.84 9.76 5.41
CA SER A 113 -6.76 10.77 4.86
C SER A 113 -7.08 11.89 5.86
N LYS A 114 -7.02 11.60 7.17
CA LYS A 114 -7.25 12.58 8.24
C LYS A 114 -5.95 13.16 8.78
N TRP A 115 -4.87 12.37 8.75
CA TRP A 115 -3.58 12.74 9.31
C TRP A 115 -2.45 12.31 8.37
N MET A 116 -2.05 13.22 7.50
CA MET A 116 -1.03 12.99 6.46
C MET A 116 0.29 12.41 7.01
N ASN A 117 0.68 12.80 8.23
CA ASN A 117 1.91 12.30 8.85
C ASN A 117 1.91 10.79 9.07
N TYR A 118 0.73 10.18 9.23
CA TYR A 118 0.62 8.73 9.31
C TYR A 118 1.13 8.05 8.03
N GLY A 119 0.84 8.63 6.86
CA GLY A 119 1.36 8.14 5.58
C GLY A 119 2.90 8.13 5.51
N TYR A 120 3.57 9.09 6.18
CA TYR A 120 5.04 9.10 6.27
C TYR A 120 5.58 8.08 7.29
N ILE A 121 4.81 7.73 8.31
CA ILE A 121 5.19 6.77 9.37
C ILE A 121 4.96 5.32 8.92
N TYR A 122 3.92 5.08 8.13
CA TYR A 122 3.49 3.74 7.75
C TYR A 122 4.60 2.84 7.16
N PRO A 123 5.47 3.31 6.24
CA PRO A 123 6.58 2.48 5.74
C PRO A 123 7.57 2.04 6.82
N PHE A 124 7.73 2.83 7.88
CA PHE A 124 8.58 2.46 9.02
C PHE A 124 7.91 1.39 9.90
N ILE A 125 6.59 1.40 10.00
CA ILE A 125 5.83 0.32 10.68
C ILE A 125 6.03 -1.00 9.94
N GLU A 126 5.90 -1.00 8.62
CA GLU A 126 6.17 -2.20 7.80
C GLU A 126 7.62 -2.67 7.92
N LEU A 127 8.58 -1.73 7.86
CA LEU A 127 9.99 -2.05 8.06
C LEU A 127 10.23 -2.71 9.42
N PHE A 128 9.59 -2.18 10.47
CA PHE A 128 9.66 -2.74 11.82
C PHE A 128 9.09 -4.18 11.86
N PHE A 129 7.93 -4.44 11.25
CA PHE A 129 7.36 -5.78 11.15
C PHE A 129 8.32 -6.73 10.44
N GLY A 130 8.84 -6.34 9.27
CA GLY A 130 9.75 -7.16 8.51
C GLY A 130 11.02 -7.52 9.26
N LEU A 131 11.66 -6.56 9.92
CA LEU A 131 12.86 -6.81 10.75
C LEU A 131 12.54 -7.67 11.97
N SER A 132 11.43 -7.40 12.65
CA SER A 132 11.04 -8.15 13.85
C SER A 132 10.72 -9.61 13.52
N MET A 133 10.06 -9.89 12.39
CA MET A 133 9.76 -11.25 11.94
C MET A 133 11.00 -12.06 11.56
N LEU A 134 12.10 -11.41 11.14
CA LEU A 134 13.38 -12.08 10.93
C LEU A 134 14.05 -12.49 12.26
N ILE A 135 13.87 -11.68 13.32
CA ILE A 135 14.54 -11.88 14.61
C ILE A 135 13.71 -12.80 15.50
N ILE A 136 12.40 -12.59 15.54
CA ILE A 136 11.45 -13.29 16.40
C ILE A 136 10.28 -13.80 15.54
N PRO A 137 10.47 -14.87 14.75
CA PRO A 137 9.54 -15.30 13.72
C PRO A 137 8.15 -15.73 14.23
N THR A 138 8.03 -16.16 15.49
CA THR A 138 6.80 -16.74 16.06
C THR A 138 6.22 -15.92 17.23
N SER A 139 6.49 -14.62 17.27
CA SER A 139 5.99 -13.75 18.33
C SER A 139 4.50 -13.46 18.16
N GLU A 140 3.63 -14.05 19.00
CA GLU A 140 2.18 -13.82 18.98
C GLU A 140 1.79 -12.32 19.04
N PRO A 141 2.35 -11.49 19.97
CA PRO A 141 1.97 -10.07 20.01
C PRO A 141 2.37 -9.32 18.75
N LEU A 142 3.46 -9.72 18.08
CA LEU A 142 3.87 -9.13 16.81
C LEU A 142 2.89 -9.49 15.70
N LEU A 143 2.45 -10.74 15.62
CA LEU A 143 1.46 -11.20 14.64
C LEU A 143 0.11 -10.52 14.84
N ILE A 144 -0.34 -10.37 16.10
CA ILE A 144 -1.60 -9.66 16.40
C ILE A 144 -1.50 -8.19 15.98
N ALA A 145 -0.39 -7.52 16.27
CA ALA A 145 -0.18 -6.13 15.88
C ALA A 145 -0.18 -5.98 14.35
N GLU A 146 0.50 -6.89 13.64
CA GLU A 146 0.52 -6.94 12.17
C GLU A 146 -0.89 -7.11 11.60
N ILE A 147 -1.64 -8.11 12.07
CA ILE A 147 -3.02 -8.37 11.63
C ILE A 147 -3.89 -7.12 11.79
N ILE A 148 -3.81 -6.43 12.93
CA ILE A 148 -4.60 -5.23 13.21
C ILE A 148 -4.24 -4.11 12.23
N VAL A 149 -2.95 -3.84 12.03
CA VAL A 149 -2.48 -2.76 11.16
C VAL A 149 -2.85 -3.03 9.70
N MET A 150 -2.60 -4.25 9.21
CA MET A 150 -2.89 -4.62 7.83
C MET A 150 -4.40 -4.72 7.55
N ALA A 151 -5.19 -5.26 8.50
CA ALA A 151 -6.64 -5.27 8.36
C ALA A 151 -7.23 -3.86 8.31
N PHE A 152 -6.70 -2.93 9.11
CA PHE A 152 -7.14 -1.54 9.12
C PHE A 152 -6.81 -0.85 7.79
N SER A 153 -5.60 -1.02 7.25
CA SER A 153 -5.20 -0.52 5.94
C SER A 153 -6.09 -1.11 4.83
N GLY A 154 -6.24 -2.43 4.80
CA GLY A 154 -7.07 -3.14 3.83
C GLY A 154 -8.54 -2.71 3.84
N LEU A 155 -9.10 -2.36 5.02
CA LEU A 155 -10.46 -1.82 5.12
C LEU A 155 -10.61 -0.50 4.36
N GLY A 156 -9.62 0.40 4.44
CA GLY A 156 -9.61 1.65 3.67
C GLY A 156 -9.71 1.39 2.17
N VAL A 157 -8.89 0.49 1.67
CA VAL A 157 -8.88 0.07 0.27
C VAL A 157 -10.21 -0.57 -0.12
N ALA A 158 -10.75 -1.49 0.71
CA ALA A 158 -12.01 -2.18 0.44
C ALA A 158 -13.19 -1.20 0.33
N ILE A 159 -13.25 -0.18 1.19
CA ILE A 159 -14.28 0.86 1.16
C ILE A 159 -14.20 1.66 -0.14
N LYS A 160 -13.00 2.03 -0.59
CA LYS A 160 -12.80 2.77 -1.84
C LYS A 160 -13.22 1.96 -3.06
N ILE A 161 -12.88 0.68 -3.09
CA ILE A 161 -13.31 -0.24 -4.16
C ILE A 161 -14.84 -0.36 -4.17
N ALA A 162 -15.48 -0.55 -3.01
CA ALA A 162 -16.93 -0.66 -2.90
C ALA A 162 -17.65 0.61 -3.40
N LYS A 163 -17.07 1.78 -3.15
CA LYS A 163 -17.58 3.07 -3.65
C LYS A 163 -17.26 3.34 -5.12
N ARG A 164 -16.51 2.46 -5.79
CA ARG A 164 -16.04 2.62 -7.17
C ARG A 164 -15.28 3.95 -7.38
N GLU A 165 -14.61 4.44 -6.35
CA GLU A 165 -13.78 5.64 -6.45
C GLU A 165 -12.43 5.26 -7.06
N PRO A 166 -11.99 5.91 -8.14
CA PRO A 166 -10.69 5.61 -8.73
C PRO A 166 -9.59 6.11 -7.79
N PHE A 167 -8.65 5.24 -7.48
CA PHE A 167 -7.42 5.60 -6.76
C PHE A 167 -6.22 4.88 -7.36
N MET A 168 -5.04 5.44 -7.17
CA MET A 168 -3.78 4.82 -7.58
C MET A 168 -3.15 4.13 -6.37
N CYS A 169 -2.69 2.90 -6.56
CA CYS A 169 -1.90 2.24 -5.53
C CYS A 169 -0.55 2.94 -5.35
N ALA A 170 -0.22 3.23 -4.10
CA ALA A 170 1.07 3.77 -3.71
C ALA A 170 2.08 2.69 -3.29
N CYS A 171 1.70 1.40 -3.28
CA CYS A 171 2.47 0.30 -2.69
C CYS A 171 3.87 0.12 -3.28
N LEU A 172 4.01 0.34 -4.58
CA LEU A 172 5.28 0.24 -5.30
C LEU A 172 5.91 1.61 -5.57
N GLY A 173 5.44 2.66 -4.84
CA GLY A 173 5.86 4.03 -5.06
C GLY A 173 5.45 4.54 -6.46
N THR A 174 6.03 5.66 -6.86
CA THR A 174 5.78 6.24 -8.19
C THR A 174 6.59 5.53 -9.30
N PHE A 175 7.46 4.59 -8.94
CA PHE A 175 8.37 3.91 -9.87
C PHE A 175 7.67 2.91 -10.79
N LEU A 176 6.67 2.21 -10.30
CA LEU A 176 5.97 1.19 -11.06
C LEU A 176 4.52 1.60 -11.25
N LYS A 177 4.22 2.06 -12.45
CA LYS A 177 2.85 2.42 -12.87
C LYS A 177 2.05 1.15 -13.15
N VAL A 178 1.58 0.50 -12.10
CA VAL A 178 0.73 -0.69 -12.22
C VAL A 178 -0.69 -0.30 -11.80
N PRO A 179 -1.74 -0.67 -12.54
CA PRO A 179 -3.13 -0.45 -12.15
C PRO A 179 -3.50 -1.43 -11.03
N LEU A 180 -3.30 -1.03 -9.77
CA LEU A 180 -3.17 -1.95 -8.65
C LEU A 180 -4.30 -1.89 -7.61
N THR A 181 -5.49 -1.46 -7.97
CA THR A 181 -6.61 -1.40 -7.03
C THR A 181 -6.84 -2.74 -6.29
N TYR A 182 -6.81 -3.84 -7.03
CA TYR A 182 -7.01 -5.17 -6.44
C TYR A 182 -5.74 -5.76 -5.82
N VAL A 183 -4.56 -5.38 -6.30
CA VAL A 183 -3.29 -5.91 -5.79
C VAL A 183 -3.05 -5.44 -4.36
N THR A 184 -3.31 -4.16 -4.04
CA THR A 184 -3.22 -3.67 -2.65
C THR A 184 -4.15 -4.43 -1.71
N LEU A 185 -5.37 -4.71 -2.17
CA LEU A 185 -6.33 -5.48 -1.35
C LEU A 185 -5.82 -6.90 -1.11
N VAL A 186 -5.30 -7.57 -2.15
CA VAL A 186 -4.72 -8.92 -2.04
C VAL A 186 -3.46 -8.90 -1.16
N GLU A 187 -2.66 -7.84 -1.23
CA GLU A 187 -1.50 -7.61 -0.38
C GLU A 187 -1.91 -7.54 1.10
N ASP A 188 -2.77 -6.60 1.47
CA ASP A 188 -3.18 -6.38 2.86
C ASP A 188 -3.89 -7.60 3.45
N PHE A 189 -4.93 -8.12 2.76
CA PHE A 189 -5.67 -9.29 3.25
C PHE A 189 -4.89 -10.60 3.12
N GLY A 190 -3.95 -10.69 2.19
CA GLY A 190 -3.03 -11.81 2.09
C GLY A 190 -2.13 -11.89 3.32
N MET A 191 -1.57 -10.76 3.78
CA MET A 191 -0.74 -10.69 4.98
C MET A 191 -1.56 -10.98 6.24
N VAL A 192 -2.77 -10.42 6.36
CA VAL A 192 -3.71 -10.77 7.44
C VAL A 192 -3.98 -12.28 7.49
N THR A 193 -4.22 -12.91 6.34
CA THR A 193 -4.48 -14.35 6.26
C THR A 193 -3.27 -15.17 6.72
N LEU A 194 -2.06 -14.79 6.30
CA LEU A 194 -0.83 -15.44 6.72
C LEU A 194 -0.56 -15.25 8.23
N GLY A 195 -0.80 -14.04 8.76
CA GLY A 195 -0.68 -13.77 10.19
C GLY A 195 -1.65 -14.62 11.03
N ILE A 196 -2.91 -14.70 10.59
CA ILE A 196 -3.92 -15.57 11.24
C ILE A 196 -3.50 -17.04 11.15
N LEU A 197 -3.06 -17.51 9.99
CA LEU A 197 -2.59 -18.90 9.80
C LEU A 197 -1.43 -19.21 10.76
N MET A 198 -0.49 -18.29 10.92
CA MET A 198 0.61 -18.46 11.87
C MET A 198 0.15 -18.56 13.32
N LEU A 199 -0.89 -17.82 13.74
CA LEU A 199 -1.47 -17.92 15.08
C LEU A 199 -2.11 -19.30 15.34
N PHE A 200 -2.59 -19.99 14.30
CA PHE A 200 -3.16 -21.33 14.43
C PHE A 200 -2.13 -22.46 14.40
N ILE A 201 -0.98 -22.22 13.80
CA ILE A 201 0.09 -23.22 13.67
C ILE A 201 1.03 -23.16 14.88
N ASN A 202 1.18 -21.97 15.49
CA ASN A 202 2.03 -21.73 16.66
C ASN A 202 1.35 -22.26 17.92
#